data_c597c0b2033c45425373fe8ddbfc4784
#
_entry.id   c597c0b2033c45425373fe8ddbfc4784
#
_cell.length_a   1.000
_cell.length_b   1.000
_cell.length_c   1.000
_cell.angle_alpha   90.00
_cell.angle_beta   90.00
_cell.angle_gamma   90.00
#
_symmetry.space_group_name_H-M   'P 1'
#
loop_
_entity.id
_entity.type
_entity.pdbx_description
1 polymer ?
#
loop_
_entity_poly.entity_id
_entity_poly.type
_entity_poly.pdbx_seq_one_letter_code
_entity_poly.pdbx_strand_id
1 'polypeptide(L)'
;MLLEKIQSPKDVKVLSMPQLHELAQEIRDGILNRDSNIGGHVGPNLGIVETTIAMHYVFNCPEDKFVFDVSHQSYPHKMLTGRAFGYYDNNRFQEISGYSSPAESPEYDQFELGHTSTSISLASGLQKARDIKGTKENIVVLIGDGSLSGGEALEGLDEVGELGTGIIIIVNDNEMSIAENHGGLYKNLALLRETNGKAECNLFRAMGLDYKYVADGNDVETLIKTFQEVKDIDHPIVVHIHTEKGKGYAPAEQNKEPWHWSMPFNIETGKPKVEGGGEDYGNMTAEYLLEEMKKDKQLVAVTSGTPTVAGFFKNRREEAGAQHVDVGIAEEQAVAMISGMAKGGIRPVYNVYSTFIQRTYDQIAQDLCINGNPAVINVFCASLYGMNDITHIGFYDIPMLSNIPNLVYLAPTCWEEYKAMMAWGIQQTSHPVAIRVPGGAVTHSDELFDEDYSELNRFKMTHKGSKVAIVALGAFYGLGKQVAALLKEQKGIDATLINPRYITGLDEEMLESLKANHEKVITLEDGALEGGFGEKIARFYGDSDMKTLCFGIKKGLYDRYDYQQLAKDNELTPEQIVARV
;
A
#
# COMPACT_ATOMS: atom_id res chain seq x y z
N MET A 1 31.54 -1.22 18.16
CA MET A 1 31.07 -0.62 16.89
C MET A 1 31.00 0.90 17.05
N LEU A 2 31.22 1.65 15.97
CA LEU A 2 30.99 3.11 15.95
C LEU A 2 29.50 3.42 16.14
N LEU A 3 28.65 2.68 15.47
CA LEU A 3 27.20 2.89 15.48
C LEU A 3 26.56 2.78 16.87
N GLU A 4 27.08 1.94 17.76
CA GLU A 4 26.64 1.87 19.17
C GLU A 4 26.87 3.18 19.94
N LYS A 5 27.83 3.97 19.50
CA LYS A 5 28.21 5.26 20.12
C LYS A 5 27.39 6.42 19.57
N ILE A 6 26.67 6.22 18.45
CA ILE A 6 25.81 7.23 17.84
C ILE A 6 24.48 7.24 18.56
N GLN A 7 24.26 8.25 19.39
CA GLN A 7 22.98 8.46 20.09
C GLN A 7 22.17 9.61 19.48
N SER A 8 22.83 10.45 18.68
CA SER A 8 22.23 11.59 18.01
C SER A 8 23.01 11.99 16.76
N PRO A 9 22.45 12.77 15.84
CA PRO A 9 23.16 13.29 14.67
C PRO A 9 24.43 14.09 15.01
N LYS A 10 24.52 14.65 16.20
CA LYS A 10 25.73 15.38 16.65
C LYS A 10 26.95 14.48 16.71
N ASP A 11 26.76 13.21 17.01
CA ASP A 11 27.85 12.22 17.10
C ASP A 11 28.41 11.87 15.72
N VAL A 12 27.60 11.99 14.66
CA VAL A 12 28.03 11.79 13.26
C VAL A 12 28.96 12.92 12.81
N LYS A 13 28.70 14.16 13.24
CA LYS A 13 29.40 15.35 12.77
C LYS A 13 30.87 15.42 13.20
N VAL A 14 31.26 14.66 14.22
CA VAL A 14 32.63 14.64 14.73
C VAL A 14 33.48 13.51 14.15
N LEU A 15 32.93 12.67 13.30
CA LEU A 15 33.60 11.54 12.68
C LEU A 15 34.51 11.99 11.53
N SER A 16 35.68 11.35 11.41
CA SER A 16 36.59 11.50 10.26
C SER A 16 36.06 10.74 9.03
N MET A 17 36.53 11.06 7.82
CA MET A 17 36.12 10.35 6.59
C MET A 17 36.32 8.82 6.70
N PRO A 18 37.45 8.29 7.17
CA PRO A 18 37.56 6.84 7.37
C PRO A 18 36.49 6.26 8.30
N GLN A 19 36.13 6.98 9.37
CA GLN A 19 35.08 6.55 10.30
C GLN A 19 33.69 6.63 9.68
N LEU A 20 33.43 7.59 8.77
CA LEU A 20 32.14 7.62 8.03
C LEU A 20 32.00 6.42 7.09
N HIS A 21 33.09 5.97 6.46
CA HIS A 21 33.06 4.73 5.65
C HIS A 21 32.85 3.48 6.52
N GLU A 22 33.50 3.40 7.68
CA GLU A 22 33.27 2.33 8.65
C GLU A 22 31.83 2.33 9.14
N LEU A 23 31.27 3.50 9.47
CA LEU A 23 29.89 3.68 9.88
C LEU A 23 28.90 3.22 8.78
N ALA A 24 29.19 3.53 7.52
CA ALA A 24 28.36 3.08 6.39
C ALA A 24 28.29 1.55 6.30
N GLN A 25 29.42 0.87 6.53
CA GLN A 25 29.43 -0.60 6.56
C GLN A 25 28.65 -1.15 7.77
N GLU A 26 28.85 -0.59 8.96
CA GLU A 26 28.12 -1.01 10.16
C GLU A 26 26.59 -0.82 10.00
N ILE A 27 26.12 0.25 9.35
CA ILE A 27 24.72 0.46 9.04
C ILE A 27 24.20 -0.64 8.10
N ARG A 28 24.93 -0.99 7.04
CA ARG A 28 24.56 -2.09 6.13
C ARG A 28 24.46 -3.42 6.87
N ASP A 29 25.44 -3.71 7.73
CA ASP A 29 25.44 -4.94 8.52
C ASP A 29 24.21 -4.99 9.45
N GLY A 30 23.83 -3.86 10.04
CA GLY A 30 22.61 -3.74 10.86
C GLY A 30 21.33 -3.98 10.07
N ILE A 31 21.19 -3.40 8.87
CA ILE A 31 20.05 -3.62 7.98
C ILE A 31 19.93 -5.12 7.65
N LEU A 32 21.01 -5.73 7.18
CA LEU A 32 21.03 -7.15 6.84
C LEU A 32 20.75 -8.05 8.05
N ASN A 33 21.30 -7.73 9.22
CA ASN A 33 21.04 -8.47 10.44
C ASN A 33 19.56 -8.45 10.81
N ARG A 34 18.93 -7.28 10.86
CA ARG A 34 17.50 -7.16 11.19
C ARG A 34 16.62 -7.85 10.15
N ASP A 35 16.76 -7.43 8.88
CA ASP A 35 15.84 -7.84 7.84
C ASP A 35 15.97 -9.33 7.47
N SER A 36 17.16 -9.91 7.65
CA SER A 36 17.34 -11.36 7.53
C SER A 36 16.56 -12.18 8.58
N ASN A 37 16.20 -11.57 9.70
CA ASN A 37 15.48 -12.24 10.78
C ASN A 37 13.97 -11.97 10.78
N ILE A 38 13.54 -10.76 10.43
CA ILE A 38 12.11 -10.39 10.51
C ILE A 38 11.51 -9.91 9.18
N GLY A 39 12.34 -9.79 8.12
CA GLY A 39 11.94 -9.17 6.85
C GLY A 39 12.03 -7.65 6.88
N GLY A 40 11.99 -7.03 5.69
CA GLY A 40 12.03 -5.57 5.56
C GLY A 40 12.46 -5.07 4.18
N HIS A 41 12.63 -3.77 4.06
CA HIS A 41 13.03 -3.08 2.83
C HIS A 41 14.56 -3.07 2.68
N VAL A 42 15.13 -4.15 2.18
CA VAL A 42 16.59 -4.35 2.10
C VAL A 42 17.23 -3.43 1.05
N GLY A 43 16.86 -3.59 -0.21
CA GLY A 43 17.50 -2.89 -1.33
C GLY A 43 17.43 -1.35 -1.25
N PRO A 44 16.25 -0.77 -0.98
CA PRO A 44 16.11 0.68 -0.83
C PRO A 44 17.00 1.28 0.27
N ASN A 45 17.07 0.62 1.43
CA ASN A 45 17.87 1.10 2.56
C ASN A 45 19.38 0.95 2.34
N LEU A 46 19.84 -0.15 1.74
CA LEU A 46 21.24 -0.34 1.40
C LEU A 46 21.74 0.71 0.40
N GLY A 47 20.89 1.16 -0.52
CA GLY A 47 21.22 2.16 -1.53
C GLY A 47 21.36 3.59 -1.02
N ILE A 48 20.81 3.91 0.18
CA ILE A 48 20.70 5.28 0.66
C ILE A 48 21.61 5.58 1.88
N VAL A 49 22.46 4.66 2.26
CA VAL A 49 23.27 4.74 3.48
C VAL A 49 24.17 5.99 3.47
N GLU A 50 24.98 6.18 2.42
CA GLU A 50 25.90 7.32 2.31
C GLU A 50 25.14 8.65 2.26
N THR A 51 24.03 8.70 1.53
CA THR A 51 23.19 9.90 1.45
C THR A 51 22.67 10.29 2.84
N THR A 52 22.17 9.33 3.62
CA THR A 52 21.67 9.61 4.97
C THR A 52 22.76 10.03 5.93
N ILE A 53 23.94 9.40 5.86
CA ILE A 53 25.11 9.82 6.63
C ILE A 53 25.49 11.27 6.29
N ALA A 54 25.59 11.60 5.00
CA ALA A 54 25.94 12.95 4.54
C ALA A 54 24.89 14.00 4.95
N MET A 55 23.59 13.65 4.90
CA MET A 55 22.51 14.52 5.42
C MET A 55 22.74 14.84 6.89
N HIS A 56 22.95 13.83 7.75
CA HIS A 56 23.18 14.05 9.19
C HIS A 56 24.53 14.70 9.51
N TYR A 57 25.52 14.53 8.65
CA TYR A 57 26.82 15.20 8.80
C TYR A 57 26.73 16.70 8.52
N VAL A 58 25.95 17.11 7.51
CA VAL A 58 25.88 18.50 7.04
C VAL A 58 24.77 19.29 7.73
N PHE A 59 23.55 18.78 7.71
CA PHE A 59 22.37 19.49 8.26
C PHE A 59 22.26 19.32 9.78
N ASN A 60 21.53 20.21 10.44
CA ASN A 60 21.38 20.24 11.89
C ASN A 60 20.05 19.62 12.32
N CYS A 61 19.83 18.34 12.01
CA CYS A 61 18.65 17.63 12.50
C CYS A 61 18.75 17.47 14.05
N PRO A 62 17.68 17.79 14.82
CA PRO A 62 16.28 17.97 14.38
C PRO A 62 15.86 19.43 14.09
N GLU A 63 16.73 20.42 14.27
CA GLU A 63 16.43 21.81 13.92
C GLU A 63 16.05 21.90 12.44
N ASP A 64 16.91 21.42 11.53
CA ASP A 64 16.60 21.18 10.13
C ASP A 64 15.63 20.00 9.99
N LYS A 65 14.64 20.11 9.13
CA LYS A 65 13.56 19.13 9.00
C LYS A 65 13.80 18.17 7.85
N PHE A 66 13.75 16.86 8.13
CA PHE A 66 13.86 15.81 7.12
C PHE A 66 12.50 15.17 6.87
N VAL A 67 12.13 15.04 5.60
CA VAL A 67 10.91 14.35 5.15
C VAL A 67 11.31 13.25 4.17
N PHE A 68 11.06 12.00 4.53
CA PHE A 68 11.36 10.84 3.70
C PHE A 68 10.10 10.38 2.99
N ASP A 69 10.11 10.36 1.65
CA ASP A 69 8.97 9.83 0.89
C ASP A 69 8.74 8.34 1.16
N VAL A 70 7.49 7.91 1.31
CA VAL A 70 7.14 6.56 1.80
C VAL A 70 7.71 6.28 3.18
N SER A 71 8.91 6.78 3.43
CA SER A 71 9.78 6.57 4.58
C SER A 71 10.33 5.14 4.77
N HIS A 72 10.09 4.24 3.83
CA HIS A 72 10.69 2.90 3.82
C HIS A 72 12.23 2.91 3.65
N GLN A 73 12.82 4.04 3.24
CA GLN A 73 14.27 4.30 3.13
C GLN A 73 14.83 5.02 4.38
N SER A 74 14.21 4.88 5.55
CA SER A 74 14.58 5.62 6.76
C SER A 74 15.40 4.80 7.77
N TYR A 75 15.79 3.56 7.48
CA TYR A 75 16.54 2.73 8.44
C TYR A 75 17.88 3.37 8.85
N PRO A 76 18.72 3.89 7.93
CA PRO A 76 19.94 4.61 8.31
C PRO A 76 19.64 5.83 9.18
N HIS A 77 18.57 6.59 8.88
CA HIS A 77 18.13 7.73 9.70
C HIS A 77 17.78 7.29 11.13
N LYS A 78 17.01 6.22 11.29
CA LYS A 78 16.67 5.67 12.61
C LYS A 78 17.92 5.27 13.40
N MET A 79 18.87 4.59 12.75
CA MET A 79 20.12 4.20 13.40
C MET A 79 20.93 5.41 13.86
N LEU A 80 21.00 6.48 13.06
CA LEU A 80 21.75 7.69 13.35
C LEU A 80 21.05 8.64 14.34
N THR A 81 19.83 8.33 14.73
CA THR A 81 19.01 9.06 15.71
C THR A 81 18.74 8.26 16.98
N GLY A 82 19.67 7.37 17.37
CA GLY A 82 19.65 6.65 18.64
C GLY A 82 18.84 5.35 18.65
N ARG A 83 18.32 4.90 17.50
CA ARG A 83 17.49 3.69 17.38
C ARG A 83 18.26 2.48 16.81
N ALA A 84 19.60 2.52 16.80
CA ALA A 84 20.43 1.45 16.27
C ALA A 84 20.20 0.09 16.97
N PHE A 85 19.76 0.08 18.24
CA PHE A 85 19.43 -1.13 18.97
C PHE A 85 18.40 -2.01 18.24
N GLY A 86 17.45 -1.42 17.53
CA GLY A 86 16.44 -2.13 16.76
C GLY A 86 16.98 -2.84 15.50
N TYR A 87 18.27 -2.78 15.26
CA TYR A 87 18.97 -3.42 14.13
C TYR A 87 20.03 -4.42 14.56
N TYR A 88 20.46 -4.38 15.83
CA TYR A 88 21.51 -5.26 16.36
C TYR A 88 21.03 -6.17 17.50
N ASP A 89 20.05 -5.74 18.30
CA ASP A 89 19.51 -6.55 19.38
C ASP A 89 18.32 -7.37 18.88
N ASN A 90 18.51 -8.66 18.70
CA ASN A 90 17.50 -9.59 18.18
C ASN A 90 16.20 -9.60 19.00
N ASN A 91 16.24 -9.23 20.27
CA ASN A 91 15.05 -9.17 21.12
C ASN A 91 14.24 -7.89 20.91
N ARG A 92 14.81 -6.91 20.21
CA ARG A 92 14.26 -5.55 20.07
C ARG A 92 13.91 -5.16 18.64
N PHE A 93 14.07 -6.05 17.66
CA PHE A 93 13.79 -5.76 16.26
C PHE A 93 12.37 -5.23 16.01
N GLN A 94 11.39 -5.74 16.75
CA GLN A 94 9.99 -5.34 16.63
C GLN A 94 9.65 -3.99 17.30
N GLU A 95 10.56 -3.43 18.11
CA GLU A 95 10.33 -2.13 18.74
C GLU A 95 10.39 -0.97 17.74
N ILE A 96 11.05 -1.19 16.59
CA ILE A 96 11.24 -0.18 15.54
C ILE A 96 10.43 -0.55 14.30
N SER A 97 9.60 0.38 13.83
CA SER A 97 8.83 0.20 12.59
C SER A 97 9.71 0.30 11.35
N GLY A 98 9.19 -0.13 10.22
CA GLY A 98 9.84 0.01 8.91
C GLY A 98 9.67 1.39 8.26
N TYR A 99 8.99 2.32 8.93
CA TYR A 99 8.64 3.63 8.42
C TYR A 99 8.99 4.73 9.43
N SER A 100 9.10 5.99 8.98
CA SER A 100 9.19 7.15 9.86
C SER A 100 7.97 7.21 10.78
N SER A 101 8.19 7.40 12.08
CA SER A 101 7.12 7.39 13.06
C SER A 101 7.36 8.40 14.17
N PRO A 102 6.58 9.49 14.24
CA PRO A 102 6.60 10.41 15.36
C PRO A 102 6.26 9.76 16.70
N ALA A 103 5.57 8.62 16.69
CA ALA A 103 5.32 7.84 17.91
C ALA A 103 6.59 7.19 18.48
N GLU A 104 7.56 6.85 17.61
CA GLU A 104 8.89 6.37 18.04
C GLU A 104 9.83 7.53 18.42
N SER A 105 9.82 8.59 17.63
CA SER A 105 10.73 9.72 17.79
C SER A 105 10.11 11.03 17.28
N PRO A 106 9.33 11.73 18.10
CA PRO A 106 8.66 12.98 17.67
C PRO A 106 9.65 14.12 17.39
N GLU A 107 10.90 14.00 17.83
CA GLU A 107 11.94 14.98 17.58
C GLU A 107 12.52 14.84 16.16
N TYR A 108 12.78 13.61 15.70
CA TYR A 108 13.48 13.34 14.46
C TYR A 108 12.56 12.97 13.30
N ASP A 109 11.43 12.31 13.56
CA ASP A 109 10.49 11.86 12.56
C ASP A 109 9.33 12.88 12.47
N GLN A 110 9.19 13.58 11.33
CA GLN A 110 8.23 14.69 11.21
C GLN A 110 6.80 14.19 10.92
N PHE A 111 6.66 13.09 10.19
CA PHE A 111 5.38 12.53 9.75
C PHE A 111 5.39 11.01 9.83
N GLU A 112 4.21 10.44 10.12
CA GLU A 112 3.94 9.03 9.87
C GLU A 112 3.68 8.87 8.37
N LEU A 113 4.55 8.19 7.65
CA LEU A 113 4.47 8.02 6.20
C LEU A 113 4.60 6.55 5.80
N GLY A 114 3.92 6.16 4.74
CA GLY A 114 3.98 4.82 4.15
C GLY A 114 3.49 4.83 2.69
N HIS A 115 2.71 5.84 2.30
CA HIS A 115 2.31 6.05 0.92
C HIS A 115 3.31 6.92 0.17
N THR A 116 3.47 6.66 -1.12
CA THR A 116 4.40 7.36 -2.02
C THR A 116 3.94 8.78 -2.36
N SER A 117 4.87 9.59 -2.86
CA SER A 117 4.61 10.84 -3.60
C SER A 117 4.14 12.04 -2.76
N THR A 118 3.96 11.88 -1.44
CA THR A 118 3.38 12.92 -0.57
C THR A 118 4.42 13.83 0.07
N SER A 119 5.69 13.43 0.08
CA SER A 119 6.76 14.09 0.85
C SER A 119 7.02 15.53 0.45
N ILE A 120 6.98 15.84 -0.86
CA ILE A 120 7.23 17.19 -1.36
C ILE A 120 6.10 18.12 -0.92
N SER A 121 4.85 17.69 -1.03
CA SER A 121 3.68 18.46 -0.59
C SER A 121 3.69 18.71 0.93
N LEU A 122 4.03 17.69 1.74
CA LEU A 122 4.19 17.86 3.19
C LEU A 122 5.32 18.83 3.54
N ALA A 123 6.43 18.75 2.83
CA ALA A 123 7.58 19.61 3.03
C ALA A 123 7.30 21.05 2.57
N SER A 124 6.53 21.28 1.52
CA SER A 124 6.08 22.63 1.10
C SER A 124 5.25 23.29 2.20
N GLY A 125 4.45 22.51 2.93
CA GLY A 125 3.74 22.96 4.11
C GLY A 125 4.69 23.40 5.25
N LEU A 126 5.76 22.63 5.52
CA LEU A 126 6.81 23.01 6.47
C LEU A 126 7.57 24.26 6.00
N GLN A 127 7.91 24.34 4.71
CA GLN A 127 8.52 25.52 4.08
C GLN A 127 7.67 26.77 4.30
N LYS A 128 6.39 26.69 4.01
CA LYS A 128 5.47 27.81 4.21
C LYS A 128 5.33 28.20 5.68
N ALA A 129 5.29 27.22 6.59
CA ALA A 129 5.23 27.47 8.02
C ALA A 129 6.50 28.17 8.53
N ARG A 130 7.69 27.75 8.08
CA ARG A 130 8.98 28.39 8.35
C ARG A 130 8.95 29.85 7.89
N ASP A 131 8.53 30.10 6.66
CA ASP A 131 8.52 31.44 6.06
C ASP A 131 7.60 32.40 6.82
N ILE A 132 6.42 31.93 7.23
CA ILE A 132 5.48 32.72 8.04
C ILE A 132 6.05 33.02 9.43
N LYS A 133 6.74 32.07 10.06
CA LYS A 133 7.40 32.24 11.36
C LYS A 133 8.65 33.11 11.29
N GLY A 134 9.26 33.27 10.11
CA GLY A 134 10.52 33.94 9.89
C GLY A 134 11.71 33.19 10.47
N THR A 135 11.60 31.87 10.65
CA THR A 135 12.71 30.98 11.04
C THR A 135 13.54 30.58 9.82
N LYS A 136 14.67 29.88 10.01
CA LYS A 136 15.65 29.67 8.92
C LYS A 136 16.13 28.23 8.79
N GLU A 137 15.44 27.29 9.42
CA GLU A 137 15.78 25.87 9.30
C GLU A 137 15.71 25.40 7.85
N ASN A 138 16.61 24.49 7.48
CA ASN A 138 16.53 23.81 6.20
C ASN A 138 15.36 22.81 6.20
N ILE A 139 14.62 22.76 5.10
CA ILE A 139 13.65 21.72 4.83
C ILE A 139 14.26 20.81 3.76
N VAL A 140 14.50 19.55 4.09
CA VAL A 140 15.17 18.58 3.23
C VAL A 140 14.24 17.41 2.98
N VAL A 141 13.93 17.15 1.72
CA VAL A 141 13.10 16.04 1.28
C VAL A 141 13.97 14.97 0.65
N LEU A 142 13.74 13.71 0.96
CA LEU A 142 14.28 12.57 0.22
C LEU A 142 13.15 11.82 -0.45
N ILE A 143 13.14 11.79 -1.79
CA ILE A 143 12.15 11.09 -2.60
C ILE A 143 12.83 10.15 -3.59
N GLY A 144 12.33 8.92 -3.72
CA GLY A 144 12.77 7.97 -4.74
C GLY A 144 12.23 8.33 -6.12
N ASP A 145 12.97 7.97 -7.16
CA ASP A 145 12.59 8.15 -8.55
C ASP A 145 11.22 7.52 -8.88
N GLY A 146 10.93 6.32 -8.35
CA GLY A 146 9.63 5.68 -8.53
C GLY A 146 8.45 6.54 -8.05
N SER A 147 8.62 7.22 -6.93
CA SER A 147 7.57 8.06 -6.31
C SER A 147 7.30 9.36 -7.09
N LEU A 148 8.22 9.80 -7.94
CA LEU A 148 8.02 11.00 -8.77
C LEU A 148 6.92 10.84 -9.83
N SER A 149 6.49 9.62 -10.15
CA SER A 149 5.40 9.39 -11.10
C SER A 149 4.01 9.68 -10.53
N GLY A 150 3.86 9.81 -9.22
CA GLY A 150 2.60 10.16 -8.59
C GLY A 150 2.19 11.62 -8.85
N GLY A 151 0.88 11.84 -9.07
CA GLY A 151 0.34 13.18 -9.34
C GLY A 151 0.69 14.18 -8.25
N GLU A 152 0.51 13.81 -6.98
CA GLU A 152 0.82 14.68 -5.83
C GLU A 152 2.29 15.11 -5.76
N ALA A 153 3.24 14.24 -6.20
CA ALA A 153 4.65 14.65 -6.26
C ALA A 153 4.88 15.75 -7.31
N LEU A 154 4.20 15.67 -8.47
CA LEU A 154 4.27 16.69 -9.51
C LEU A 154 3.58 17.99 -9.07
N GLU A 155 2.44 17.91 -8.41
CA GLU A 155 1.75 19.05 -7.80
C GLU A 155 2.64 19.72 -6.74
N GLY A 156 3.31 18.91 -5.91
CA GLY A 156 4.25 19.40 -4.90
C GLY A 156 5.46 20.10 -5.51
N LEU A 157 6.02 19.60 -6.62
CA LEU A 157 7.10 20.27 -7.35
C LEU A 157 6.66 21.60 -7.95
N ASP A 158 5.47 21.66 -8.51
CA ASP A 158 4.89 22.89 -9.08
C ASP A 158 4.68 23.96 -8.00
N GLU A 159 4.08 23.59 -6.86
CA GLU A 159 3.86 24.49 -5.72
C GLU A 159 5.19 24.99 -5.12
N VAL A 160 6.20 24.13 -4.98
CA VAL A 160 7.52 24.52 -4.49
C VAL A 160 8.18 25.53 -5.41
N GLY A 161 8.03 25.38 -6.73
CA GLY A 161 8.48 26.33 -7.71
C GLY A 161 7.79 27.71 -7.56
N GLU A 162 6.48 27.73 -7.32
CA GLU A 162 5.71 28.97 -7.07
C GLU A 162 6.10 29.63 -5.75
N LEU A 163 6.31 28.86 -4.66
CA LEU A 163 6.76 29.38 -3.37
C LEU A 163 8.12 30.08 -3.45
N GLY A 164 9.03 29.57 -4.27
CA GLY A 164 10.30 30.19 -4.61
C GLY A 164 11.30 30.38 -3.46
N THR A 165 11.03 29.85 -2.25
CA THR A 165 11.89 29.96 -1.08
C THR A 165 12.71 28.69 -0.85
N GLY A 166 13.71 28.73 0.04
CA GLY A 166 14.67 27.63 0.24
C GLY A 166 14.02 26.30 0.66
N ILE A 167 14.17 25.28 -0.16
CA ILE A 167 13.90 23.87 0.11
C ILE A 167 14.86 23.01 -0.71
N ILE A 168 15.29 21.90 -0.15
CA ILE A 168 16.24 20.98 -0.79
C ILE A 168 15.51 19.65 -1.04
N ILE A 169 15.32 19.29 -2.31
CA ILE A 169 14.67 18.04 -2.72
C ILE A 169 15.74 17.10 -3.26
N ILE A 170 16.05 16.05 -2.50
CA ILE A 170 17.00 15.00 -2.89
C ILE A 170 16.20 13.94 -3.65
N VAL A 171 16.41 13.85 -4.96
CA VAL A 171 15.84 12.80 -5.81
C VAL A 171 16.82 11.63 -5.85
N ASN A 172 16.47 10.53 -5.19
CA ASN A 172 17.24 9.30 -5.19
C ASN A 172 16.86 8.46 -6.41
N ASP A 173 17.63 8.58 -7.48
CA ASP A 173 17.44 7.85 -8.73
C ASP A 173 18.33 6.60 -8.75
N ASN A 174 17.71 5.44 -8.64
CA ASN A 174 18.35 4.14 -8.77
C ASN A 174 17.76 3.30 -9.92
N GLU A 175 16.99 3.95 -10.80
CA GLU A 175 16.36 3.40 -12.01
C GLU A 175 15.28 2.33 -11.75
N MET A 176 14.82 2.23 -10.50
CA MET A 176 13.87 1.20 -10.07
C MET A 176 12.85 1.74 -9.07
N SER A 177 11.58 1.39 -9.30
CA SER A 177 10.52 1.38 -8.29
C SER A 177 10.57 0.05 -7.50
N ILE A 178 9.43 -0.60 -7.26
CA ILE A 178 9.41 -2.02 -6.86
C ILE A 178 9.95 -2.85 -8.02
N ALA A 179 9.33 -2.73 -9.20
CA ALA A 179 9.79 -3.25 -10.47
C ALA A 179 10.48 -2.14 -11.29
N GLU A 180 10.58 -2.32 -12.60
CA GLU A 180 11.08 -1.30 -13.53
C GLU A 180 10.19 -0.04 -13.53
N ASN A 181 10.80 1.11 -13.74
CA ASN A 181 10.08 2.38 -13.83
C ASN A 181 9.31 2.53 -15.16
N HIS A 182 8.08 3.01 -15.09
CA HIS A 182 7.23 3.28 -16.24
C HIS A 182 6.76 4.74 -16.28
N GLY A 183 6.87 5.38 -17.44
CA GLY A 183 6.42 6.76 -17.69
C GLY A 183 7.42 7.62 -18.45
N GLY A 184 6.92 8.71 -19.04
CA GLY A 184 7.72 9.65 -19.83
C GLY A 184 8.77 10.41 -19.01
N LEU A 185 8.50 10.62 -17.71
CA LEU A 185 9.41 11.24 -16.74
C LEU A 185 10.79 10.58 -16.73
N TYR A 186 10.83 9.25 -16.76
CA TYR A 186 12.08 8.47 -16.65
C TYR A 186 12.99 8.62 -17.86
N LYS A 187 12.44 8.99 -19.03
CA LYS A 187 13.25 9.38 -20.20
C LYS A 187 14.02 10.67 -19.94
N ASN A 188 13.43 11.61 -19.19
CA ASN A 188 14.12 12.82 -18.80
C ASN A 188 15.18 12.56 -17.73
N LEU A 189 14.88 11.75 -16.71
CA LEU A 189 15.87 11.34 -15.71
C LEU A 189 17.07 10.62 -16.36
N ALA A 190 16.83 9.69 -17.29
CA ALA A 190 17.88 9.02 -18.05
C ALA A 190 18.75 10.02 -18.84
N LEU A 191 18.13 10.96 -19.55
CA LEU A 191 18.84 12.02 -20.28
C LEU A 191 19.71 12.88 -19.33
N LEU A 192 19.19 13.20 -18.15
CA LEU A 192 19.94 13.96 -17.15
C LEU A 192 21.12 13.17 -16.60
N ARG A 193 20.99 11.85 -16.37
CA ARG A 193 22.11 10.97 -16.00
C ARG A 193 23.17 10.91 -17.10
N GLU A 194 22.76 10.61 -18.33
CA GLU A 194 23.66 10.48 -19.49
C GLU A 194 24.47 11.75 -19.78
N THR A 195 23.87 12.92 -19.52
CA THR A 195 24.51 14.23 -19.75
C THR A 195 25.17 14.82 -18.52
N ASN A 196 25.30 14.07 -17.41
CA ASN A 196 25.75 14.59 -16.12
C ASN A 196 25.02 15.89 -15.71
N GLY A 197 23.70 15.90 -15.86
CA GLY A 197 22.84 17.02 -15.50
C GLY A 197 22.86 18.22 -16.44
N LYS A 198 23.54 18.13 -17.59
CA LYS A 198 23.77 19.27 -18.51
C LYS A 198 22.72 19.41 -19.61
N ALA A 199 21.78 18.49 -19.74
CA ALA A 199 20.74 18.58 -20.75
C ALA A 199 19.91 19.85 -20.57
N GLU A 200 19.62 20.53 -21.69
CA GLU A 200 18.73 21.71 -21.70
C GLU A 200 17.29 21.31 -21.31
N CYS A 201 16.82 20.15 -21.79
CA CYS A 201 15.54 19.59 -21.41
C CYS A 201 15.65 19.01 -19.98
N ASN A 202 15.17 19.77 -19.01
CA ASN A 202 15.21 19.44 -17.60
C ASN A 202 13.88 19.80 -16.94
N LEU A 203 13.13 18.80 -16.55
CA LEU A 203 11.80 18.93 -15.94
C LEU A 203 11.83 19.85 -14.71
N PHE A 204 12.81 19.70 -13.84
CA PHE A 204 12.88 20.46 -12.60
C PHE A 204 13.12 21.95 -12.85
N ARG A 205 14.01 22.27 -13.80
CA ARG A 205 14.24 23.66 -14.22
C ARG A 205 13.03 24.27 -14.89
N ALA A 206 12.29 23.47 -15.65
CA ALA A 206 11.06 23.94 -16.29
C ALA A 206 9.97 24.32 -15.28
N MET A 207 10.01 23.74 -14.07
CA MET A 207 9.13 24.07 -12.94
C MET A 207 9.70 25.17 -12.02
N GLY A 208 10.79 25.83 -12.40
CA GLY A 208 11.37 26.95 -11.63
C GLY A 208 12.31 26.54 -10.51
N LEU A 209 12.73 25.28 -10.44
CA LEU A 209 13.68 24.82 -9.43
C LEU A 209 15.13 24.84 -9.96
N ASP A 210 16.07 25.21 -9.11
CA ASP A 210 17.47 24.95 -9.39
C ASP A 210 17.75 23.45 -9.39
N TYR A 211 18.83 23.06 -10.07
CA TYR A 211 19.11 21.65 -10.26
C TYR A 211 20.60 21.34 -10.19
N LYS A 212 20.95 20.33 -9.44
CA LYS A 212 22.31 19.77 -9.30
C LYS A 212 22.29 18.26 -9.44
N TYR A 213 23.17 17.72 -10.30
CA TYR A 213 23.31 16.28 -10.48
C TYR A 213 24.56 15.74 -9.77
N VAL A 214 24.44 14.57 -9.13
CA VAL A 214 25.52 13.83 -8.48
C VAL A 214 25.58 12.43 -9.07
N ALA A 215 26.60 12.16 -9.86
CA ALA A 215 26.76 10.89 -10.57
C ALA A 215 27.08 9.71 -9.64
N ASP A 216 27.78 9.95 -8.54
CA ASP A 216 28.12 8.96 -7.53
C ASP A 216 27.40 9.28 -6.20
N GLY A 217 26.14 8.86 -6.15
CA GLY A 217 25.27 9.02 -4.97
C GLY A 217 25.58 8.05 -3.83
N ASN A 218 26.58 7.17 -3.99
CA ASN A 218 27.10 6.30 -2.95
C ASN A 218 28.52 6.69 -2.48
N ASP A 219 29.02 7.87 -2.86
CA ASP A 219 30.25 8.45 -2.30
C ASP A 219 29.92 9.51 -1.25
N VAL A 220 30.19 9.19 0.02
CA VAL A 220 29.88 10.05 1.16
C VAL A 220 30.60 11.40 1.10
N GLU A 221 31.82 11.45 0.59
CA GLU A 221 32.60 12.69 0.49
C GLU A 221 32.02 13.65 -0.55
N THR A 222 31.66 13.14 -1.72
CA THR A 222 30.98 13.90 -2.78
C THR A 222 29.64 14.43 -2.29
N LEU A 223 28.86 13.60 -1.59
CA LEU A 223 27.57 14.00 -1.04
C LEU A 223 27.70 15.09 0.03
N ILE A 224 28.68 14.97 0.95
CA ILE A 224 28.95 16.00 1.97
C ILE A 224 29.26 17.34 1.30
N LYS A 225 30.17 17.35 0.30
CA LYS A 225 30.50 18.58 -0.45
C LYS A 225 29.27 19.17 -1.12
N THR A 226 28.48 18.33 -1.77
CA THR A 226 27.25 18.74 -2.44
C THR A 226 26.25 19.37 -1.47
N PHE A 227 25.99 18.71 -0.34
CA PHE A 227 25.05 19.22 0.65
C PHE A 227 25.54 20.48 1.36
N GLN A 228 26.86 20.63 1.57
CA GLN A 228 27.43 21.88 2.05
C GLN A 228 27.21 23.06 1.10
N GLU A 229 27.23 22.83 -0.22
CA GLU A 229 26.99 23.86 -1.22
C GLU A 229 25.51 24.30 -1.29
N VAL A 230 24.57 23.43 -0.94
CA VAL A 230 23.13 23.71 -1.00
C VAL A 230 22.50 24.00 0.36
N LYS A 231 23.26 23.85 1.44
CA LYS A 231 22.81 24.18 2.78
C LYS A 231 22.52 25.69 2.89
N ASP A 232 21.44 26.04 3.57
CA ASP A 232 21.01 27.42 3.83
C ASP A 232 20.67 28.19 2.53
N ILE A 233 20.32 27.47 1.46
CA ILE A 233 19.89 28.06 0.19
C ILE A 233 18.56 28.79 0.37
N ASP A 234 18.35 29.91 -0.35
CA ASP A 234 17.18 30.77 -0.25
C ASP A 234 16.11 30.54 -1.35
N HIS A 235 16.36 29.61 -2.24
CA HIS A 235 15.48 29.21 -3.35
C HIS A 235 15.36 27.70 -3.46
N PRO A 236 14.35 27.14 -4.17
CA PRO A 236 14.16 25.71 -4.27
C PRO A 236 15.20 25.05 -5.17
N ILE A 237 15.73 23.92 -4.73
CA ILE A 237 16.70 23.13 -5.50
C ILE A 237 16.41 21.65 -5.48
N VAL A 238 16.59 20.99 -6.64
CA VAL A 238 16.64 19.53 -6.75
C VAL A 238 18.10 19.08 -6.78
N VAL A 239 18.47 18.22 -5.86
CA VAL A 239 19.74 17.46 -5.87
C VAL A 239 19.42 16.05 -6.36
N HIS A 240 19.69 15.78 -7.62
CA HIS A 240 19.46 14.50 -8.27
C HIS A 240 20.68 13.62 -8.09
N ILE A 241 20.57 12.61 -7.21
CA ILE A 241 21.65 11.66 -6.92
C ILE A 241 21.40 10.34 -7.64
N HIS A 242 22.43 9.76 -8.25
CA HIS A 242 22.36 8.43 -8.86
C HIS A 242 22.97 7.41 -7.91
N THR A 243 22.17 6.45 -7.44
CA THR A 243 22.58 5.46 -6.43
C THR A 243 22.40 4.03 -6.93
N GLU A 244 23.08 3.09 -6.26
CA GLU A 244 22.94 1.66 -6.49
C GLU A 244 21.98 1.03 -5.48
N LYS A 245 20.79 0.61 -5.93
CA LYS A 245 19.83 -0.12 -5.10
C LYS A 245 20.44 -1.46 -4.67
N GLY A 246 20.45 -1.75 -3.36
CA GLY A 246 21.04 -2.97 -2.82
C GLY A 246 22.53 -2.90 -2.56
N LYS A 247 23.16 -1.71 -2.63
CA LYS A 247 24.61 -1.45 -2.48
C LYS A 247 25.25 -2.21 -1.31
N GLY A 248 26.30 -2.98 -1.64
CA GLY A 248 27.07 -3.75 -0.66
C GLY A 248 26.51 -5.14 -0.34
N TYR A 249 25.42 -5.55 -1.02
CA TYR A 249 24.86 -6.90 -0.89
C TYR A 249 24.60 -7.51 -2.27
N ALA A 250 25.52 -8.35 -2.74
CA ALA A 250 25.51 -8.88 -4.10
C ALA A 250 24.18 -9.51 -4.56
N PRO A 251 23.42 -10.26 -3.74
CA PRO A 251 22.11 -10.77 -4.16
C PRO A 251 21.11 -9.66 -4.51
N ALA A 252 21.14 -8.53 -3.77
CA ALA A 252 20.25 -7.40 -3.99
C ALA A 252 20.68 -6.53 -5.19
N GLU A 253 22.00 -6.36 -5.40
CA GLU A 253 22.52 -5.63 -6.56
C GLU A 253 22.20 -6.36 -7.88
N GLN A 254 22.28 -7.70 -7.89
CA GLN A 254 22.06 -8.53 -9.07
C GLN A 254 20.59 -8.72 -9.43
N ASN A 255 19.69 -8.66 -8.46
CA ASN A 255 18.26 -8.88 -8.68
C ASN A 255 17.43 -7.92 -7.81
N LYS A 256 17.26 -6.68 -8.25
CA LYS A 256 16.74 -5.55 -7.47
C LYS A 256 15.25 -5.69 -7.08
N GLU A 257 14.41 -6.32 -7.91
CA GLU A 257 12.96 -6.40 -7.72
C GLU A 257 12.58 -7.18 -6.43
N PRO A 258 12.99 -8.45 -6.21
CA PRO A 258 12.62 -9.18 -5.00
C PRO A 258 13.28 -8.63 -3.72
N TRP A 259 14.30 -7.79 -3.86
CA TRP A 259 14.97 -7.16 -2.73
C TRP A 259 14.44 -5.76 -2.40
N HIS A 260 13.39 -5.30 -3.09
CA HIS A 260 12.69 -4.10 -2.66
C HIS A 260 12.12 -4.30 -1.24
N TRP A 261 11.41 -5.39 -1.04
CA TRP A 261 10.99 -5.89 0.27
C TRP A 261 11.20 -7.41 0.32
N SER A 262 11.77 -7.93 1.39
CA SER A 262 12.09 -9.35 1.51
C SER A 262 11.52 -9.94 2.80
N MET A 263 11.02 -11.18 2.70
CA MET A 263 10.79 -12.04 3.86
C MET A 263 12.13 -12.38 4.55
N PRO A 264 12.13 -12.93 5.78
CA PRO A 264 13.35 -13.42 6.44
C PRO A 264 14.18 -14.33 5.53
N PHE A 265 15.49 -14.09 5.46
CA PHE A 265 16.39 -14.76 4.52
C PHE A 265 17.74 -15.14 5.17
N ASN A 266 18.48 -16.03 4.52
CA ASN A 266 19.86 -16.36 4.88
C ASN A 266 20.79 -15.35 4.20
N ILE A 267 21.60 -14.62 4.97
CA ILE A 267 22.46 -13.54 4.46
C ILE A 267 23.50 -14.08 3.46
N GLU A 268 24.09 -15.26 3.72
CA GLU A 268 25.15 -15.82 2.87
C GLU A 268 24.65 -16.26 1.50
N THR A 269 23.43 -16.79 1.44
CA THR A 269 22.87 -17.39 0.22
C THR A 269 21.82 -16.54 -0.48
N GLY A 270 21.25 -15.55 0.21
CA GLY A 270 20.11 -14.76 -0.25
C GLY A 270 18.79 -15.55 -0.31
N LYS A 271 18.75 -16.80 0.13
CA LYS A 271 17.54 -17.63 0.06
C LYS A 271 16.59 -17.34 1.21
N PRO A 272 15.26 -17.33 0.98
CA PRO A 272 14.29 -17.20 2.06
C PRO A 272 14.49 -18.29 3.14
N LYS A 273 14.32 -17.91 4.42
CA LYS A 273 14.36 -18.86 5.56
C LYS A 273 13.10 -19.72 5.63
N VAL A 274 12.00 -19.20 5.10
CA VAL A 274 10.73 -19.92 5.00
C VAL A 274 10.45 -20.04 3.51
N GLU A 275 10.38 -21.26 3.00
CA GLU A 275 9.93 -21.47 1.63
C GLU A 275 8.46 -21.03 1.55
N GLY A 276 8.18 -20.09 0.69
CA GLY A 276 6.81 -19.70 0.34
C GLY A 276 6.14 -20.93 -0.29
N GLY A 277 5.23 -21.52 0.43
CA GLY A 277 4.54 -22.73 -0.02
C GLY A 277 3.05 -22.58 0.27
N GLY A 278 2.29 -22.32 -0.76
CA GLY A 278 0.85 -22.20 -0.68
C GLY A 278 0.32 -21.40 -1.86
N GLU A 279 -0.95 -21.59 -2.11
CA GLU A 279 -1.68 -20.77 -3.06
C GLU A 279 -1.84 -19.37 -2.50
N ASP A 280 -1.75 -18.37 -3.34
CA ASP A 280 -2.10 -16.99 -3.02
C ASP A 280 -3.00 -16.40 -4.11
N TYR A 281 -3.89 -15.50 -3.71
CA TYR A 281 -4.86 -14.90 -4.61
C TYR A 281 -4.21 -14.15 -5.79
N GLY A 282 -3.04 -13.54 -5.58
CA GLY A 282 -2.32 -12.82 -6.63
C GLY A 282 -1.82 -13.76 -7.73
N ASN A 283 -1.09 -14.81 -7.36
CA ASN A 283 -0.58 -15.79 -8.31
C ASN A 283 -1.70 -16.47 -9.11
N MET A 284 -2.77 -16.87 -8.42
CA MET A 284 -3.93 -17.51 -9.06
C MET A 284 -4.67 -16.54 -10.00
N THR A 285 -4.72 -15.25 -9.63
CA THR A 285 -5.29 -14.20 -10.49
C THR A 285 -4.47 -14.02 -11.77
N ALA A 286 -3.14 -13.93 -11.67
CA ALA A 286 -2.30 -13.81 -12.85
C ALA A 286 -2.44 -15.02 -13.77
N GLU A 287 -2.44 -16.23 -13.24
CA GLU A 287 -2.60 -17.47 -14.01
C GLU A 287 -3.94 -17.48 -14.76
N TYR A 288 -5.02 -17.14 -14.07
CA TYR A 288 -6.34 -17.04 -14.69
C TYR A 288 -6.39 -15.96 -15.79
N LEU A 289 -5.87 -14.77 -15.52
CA LEU A 289 -5.87 -13.68 -16.50
C LEU A 289 -5.01 -14.01 -17.72
N LEU A 290 -3.84 -14.62 -17.55
CA LEU A 290 -2.98 -15.06 -18.66
C LEU A 290 -3.67 -16.10 -19.56
N GLU A 291 -4.39 -17.04 -18.98
CA GLU A 291 -5.18 -18.01 -19.76
C GLU A 291 -6.33 -17.34 -20.53
N GLU A 292 -7.03 -16.37 -19.94
CA GLU A 292 -8.07 -15.63 -20.62
C GLU A 292 -7.51 -14.67 -21.69
N MET A 293 -6.34 -14.05 -21.48
CA MET A 293 -5.65 -13.21 -22.48
C MET A 293 -5.25 -13.97 -23.75
N LYS A 294 -4.99 -15.27 -23.63
CA LYS A 294 -4.73 -16.12 -24.81
C LYS A 294 -5.96 -16.21 -25.71
N LYS A 295 -7.16 -16.19 -25.12
CA LYS A 295 -8.45 -16.33 -25.80
C LYS A 295 -9.02 -14.98 -26.24
N ASP A 296 -8.79 -13.93 -25.44
CA ASP A 296 -9.31 -12.57 -25.66
C ASP A 296 -8.19 -11.53 -25.73
N LYS A 297 -7.96 -11.00 -26.93
CA LYS A 297 -6.94 -9.98 -27.15
C LYS A 297 -7.33 -8.57 -26.67
N GLN A 298 -8.58 -8.38 -26.27
CA GLN A 298 -9.09 -7.13 -25.69
C GLN A 298 -8.98 -7.11 -24.16
N LEU A 299 -8.66 -8.25 -23.52
CA LEU A 299 -8.41 -8.30 -22.08
C LEU A 299 -7.03 -7.73 -21.74
N VAL A 300 -6.99 -6.76 -20.83
CA VAL A 300 -5.75 -6.07 -20.42
C VAL A 300 -5.69 -6.00 -18.90
N ALA A 301 -4.61 -6.48 -18.30
CA ALA A 301 -4.32 -6.26 -16.90
C ALA A 301 -3.58 -4.93 -16.71
N VAL A 302 -4.04 -4.12 -15.75
CA VAL A 302 -3.45 -2.82 -15.43
C VAL A 302 -2.98 -2.84 -13.97
N THR A 303 -1.86 -2.20 -13.69
CA THR A 303 -1.33 -1.98 -12.34
C THR A 303 -0.73 -0.58 -12.21
N SER A 304 -0.52 -0.12 -10.99
CA SER A 304 0.11 1.16 -10.64
C SER A 304 1.34 0.94 -9.77
N GLY A 305 2.46 0.55 -10.40
CA GLY A 305 3.77 0.37 -9.74
C GLY A 305 3.87 -0.85 -8.83
N THR A 306 2.82 -1.67 -8.73
CA THR A 306 2.77 -2.88 -7.89
C THR A 306 2.35 -4.13 -8.65
N PRO A 307 3.05 -4.53 -9.72
CA PRO A 307 2.61 -5.63 -10.58
C PRO A 307 2.50 -6.96 -9.84
N THR A 308 3.28 -7.15 -8.79
CA THR A 308 3.31 -8.39 -8.01
C THR A 308 2.07 -8.59 -7.13
N VAL A 309 1.24 -7.56 -6.90
CA VAL A 309 0.00 -7.68 -6.10
C VAL A 309 -0.96 -8.71 -6.69
N ALA A 310 -1.04 -8.76 -8.02
CA ALA A 310 -1.83 -9.75 -8.75
C ALA A 310 -0.94 -10.83 -9.40
N GLY A 311 0.24 -11.08 -8.85
CA GLY A 311 1.14 -12.15 -9.28
C GLY A 311 1.82 -11.93 -10.63
N PHE A 312 1.80 -10.74 -11.20
CA PHE A 312 2.50 -10.41 -12.44
C PHE A 312 4.00 -10.16 -12.19
N PHE A 313 4.72 -11.20 -11.83
CA PHE A 313 6.19 -11.19 -11.81
C PHE A 313 6.75 -10.99 -13.21
N LYS A 314 8.04 -10.68 -13.32
CA LYS A 314 8.71 -10.32 -14.58
C LYS A 314 8.40 -11.27 -15.74
N ASN A 315 8.52 -12.58 -15.52
CA ASN A 315 8.23 -13.60 -16.56
C ASN A 315 6.77 -13.55 -17.05
N ARG A 316 5.81 -13.31 -16.15
CA ARG A 316 4.38 -13.20 -16.49
C ARG A 316 4.06 -11.89 -17.20
N ARG A 317 4.76 -10.79 -16.83
CA ARG A 317 4.66 -9.51 -17.57
C ARG A 317 5.18 -9.67 -19.01
N GLU A 318 6.30 -10.39 -19.19
CA GLU A 318 6.84 -10.71 -20.50
C GLU A 318 5.88 -11.60 -21.31
N GLU A 319 5.23 -12.60 -20.69
CA GLU A 319 4.21 -13.45 -21.34
C GLU A 319 2.98 -12.66 -21.77
N ALA A 320 2.47 -11.79 -20.92
CA ALA A 320 1.32 -10.94 -21.21
C ALA A 320 1.61 -9.89 -22.30
N GLY A 321 2.84 -9.41 -22.38
CA GLY A 321 3.28 -8.44 -23.38
C GLY A 321 2.40 -7.16 -23.37
N ALA A 322 1.82 -6.80 -24.51
CA ALA A 322 0.98 -5.61 -24.64
C ALA A 322 -0.36 -5.67 -23.85
N GLN A 323 -0.72 -6.85 -23.34
CA GLN A 323 -1.92 -7.02 -22.51
C GLN A 323 -1.65 -6.80 -21.01
N HIS A 324 -0.42 -6.42 -20.63
CA HIS A 324 -0.10 -5.91 -19.29
C HIS A 324 0.37 -4.47 -19.38
N VAL A 325 -0.20 -3.60 -18.57
CA VAL A 325 0.16 -2.17 -18.52
C VAL A 325 0.46 -1.78 -17.07
N ASP A 326 1.66 -1.28 -16.84
CA ASP A 326 2.03 -0.63 -15.60
C ASP A 326 2.13 0.88 -15.86
N VAL A 327 1.34 1.69 -15.14
CA VAL A 327 1.32 3.14 -15.30
C VAL A 327 2.33 3.86 -14.41
N GLY A 328 3.18 3.12 -13.68
CA GLY A 328 3.98 3.66 -12.60
C GLY A 328 3.14 3.87 -11.34
N ILE A 329 3.68 4.53 -10.33
CA ILE A 329 2.94 4.83 -9.10
C ILE A 329 1.99 6.01 -9.38
N ALA A 330 0.84 5.71 -10.00
CA ALA A 330 -0.13 6.69 -10.47
C ALA A 330 -1.55 6.07 -10.49
N GLU A 331 -2.12 5.84 -9.31
CA GLU A 331 -3.39 5.16 -9.14
C GLU A 331 -4.55 5.92 -9.80
N GLU A 332 -4.57 7.25 -9.69
CA GLU A 332 -5.57 8.12 -10.30
C GLU A 332 -5.55 7.99 -11.82
N GLN A 333 -4.34 8.00 -12.42
CA GLN A 333 -4.14 7.76 -13.84
C GLN A 333 -4.62 6.36 -14.26
N ALA A 334 -4.38 5.33 -13.43
CA ALA A 334 -4.82 3.97 -13.72
C ALA A 334 -6.34 3.91 -13.86
N VAL A 335 -7.09 4.51 -12.93
CA VAL A 335 -8.57 4.50 -12.97
C VAL A 335 -9.10 5.28 -14.15
N ALA A 336 -8.60 6.47 -14.42
CA ALA A 336 -9.00 7.26 -15.58
C ALA A 336 -8.67 6.51 -16.89
N MET A 337 -7.51 5.86 -16.96
CA MET A 337 -7.07 5.09 -18.14
C MET A 337 -7.95 3.87 -18.38
N ILE A 338 -8.32 3.09 -17.35
CA ILE A 338 -9.21 1.92 -17.55
C ILE A 338 -10.60 2.35 -17.99
N SER A 339 -11.08 3.50 -17.53
CA SER A 339 -12.34 4.08 -18.05
C SER A 339 -12.24 4.39 -19.54
N GLY A 340 -11.16 5.03 -19.97
CA GLY A 340 -10.88 5.29 -21.39
C GLY A 340 -10.73 4.01 -22.21
N MET A 341 -10.03 3.00 -21.69
CA MET A 341 -9.89 1.68 -22.33
C MET A 341 -11.25 0.99 -22.52
N ALA A 342 -12.08 0.96 -21.48
CA ALA A 342 -13.40 0.36 -21.54
C ALA A 342 -14.30 1.09 -22.56
N LYS A 343 -14.24 2.42 -22.59
CA LYS A 343 -14.91 3.24 -23.60
C LYS A 343 -14.44 2.93 -25.03
N GLY A 344 -13.18 2.58 -25.18
CA GLY A 344 -12.56 2.17 -26.45
C GLY A 344 -12.83 0.69 -26.83
N GLY A 345 -13.59 -0.05 -26.04
CA GLY A 345 -13.96 -1.45 -26.31
C GLY A 345 -12.94 -2.49 -25.79
N ILE A 346 -12.00 -2.08 -24.95
CA ILE A 346 -11.07 -2.96 -24.23
C ILE A 346 -11.73 -3.43 -22.93
N ARG A 347 -11.31 -4.58 -22.41
CA ARG A 347 -11.72 -5.16 -21.12
C ARG A 347 -10.60 -5.02 -20.10
N PRO A 348 -10.49 -3.88 -19.43
CA PRO A 348 -9.41 -3.66 -18.46
C PRO A 348 -9.74 -4.29 -17.11
N VAL A 349 -8.72 -4.89 -16.50
CA VAL A 349 -8.73 -5.38 -15.12
C VAL A 349 -7.62 -4.67 -14.35
N TYR A 350 -7.97 -3.74 -13.49
CA TYR A 350 -7.04 -3.02 -12.64
C TYR A 350 -6.82 -3.75 -11.33
N ASN A 351 -5.57 -4.01 -10.99
CA ASN A 351 -5.17 -4.73 -9.79
C ASN A 351 -4.43 -3.78 -8.85
N VAL A 352 -4.97 -3.58 -7.65
CA VAL A 352 -4.46 -2.57 -6.71
C VAL A 352 -4.66 -3.01 -5.26
N TYR A 353 -3.77 -2.60 -4.36
CA TYR A 353 -3.98 -2.79 -2.92
C TYR A 353 -5.11 -1.92 -2.38
N SER A 354 -5.87 -2.46 -1.44
CA SER A 354 -6.99 -1.77 -0.77
C SER A 354 -6.59 -0.45 -0.11
N THR A 355 -5.36 -0.36 0.38
CA THR A 355 -4.83 0.88 0.95
C THR A 355 -4.51 1.93 -0.13
N PHE A 356 -4.07 1.53 -1.33
CA PHE A 356 -3.70 2.48 -2.40
C PHE A 356 -4.88 2.97 -3.22
N ILE A 357 -5.96 2.18 -3.31
CA ILE A 357 -7.18 2.63 -3.99
C ILE A 357 -7.83 3.85 -3.34
N GLN A 358 -7.45 4.19 -2.10
CA GLN A 358 -7.94 5.38 -1.38
C GLN A 358 -7.70 6.67 -2.17
N ARG A 359 -6.63 6.75 -2.95
CA ARG A 359 -6.29 7.92 -3.78
C ARG A 359 -7.28 8.16 -4.91
N THR A 360 -8.05 7.14 -5.29
CA THR A 360 -8.80 7.11 -6.55
C THR A 360 -10.30 7.28 -6.36
N TYR A 361 -10.75 7.71 -5.18
CA TYR A 361 -12.18 7.87 -4.91
C TYR A 361 -12.87 8.77 -5.95
N ASP A 362 -12.26 9.92 -6.25
CA ASP A 362 -12.80 10.87 -7.23
C ASP A 362 -12.82 10.27 -8.64
N GLN A 363 -11.73 9.64 -9.09
CA GLN A 363 -11.64 9.06 -10.43
C GLN A 363 -12.58 7.86 -10.59
N ILE A 364 -12.79 7.06 -9.54
CA ILE A 364 -13.80 5.99 -9.58
C ILE A 364 -15.21 6.60 -9.70
N ALA A 365 -15.51 7.64 -8.93
CA ALA A 365 -16.81 8.30 -8.96
C ALA A 365 -17.03 9.05 -10.28
N GLN A 366 -16.12 9.94 -10.68
CA GLN A 366 -16.27 10.87 -11.80
C GLN A 366 -15.92 10.24 -13.13
N ASP A 367 -14.73 9.63 -13.24
CA ASP A 367 -14.23 9.18 -14.54
C ASP A 367 -14.80 7.81 -14.93
N LEU A 368 -15.06 6.94 -13.96
CA LEU A 368 -15.53 5.58 -14.21
C LEU A 368 -17.04 5.43 -14.03
N CYS A 369 -17.59 5.72 -12.84
CA CYS A 369 -18.97 5.36 -12.48
C CYS A 369 -20.03 6.28 -13.08
N ILE A 370 -19.81 7.60 -13.14
CA ILE A 370 -20.72 8.54 -13.84
C ILE A 370 -20.80 8.20 -15.32
N ASN A 371 -19.68 7.77 -15.91
CA ASN A 371 -19.64 7.39 -17.32
C ASN A 371 -20.16 5.97 -17.60
N GLY A 372 -20.36 5.15 -16.55
CA GLY A 372 -20.87 3.78 -16.67
C GLY A 372 -19.96 2.86 -17.51
N ASN A 373 -18.66 3.11 -17.55
CA ASN A 373 -17.74 2.35 -18.37
C ASN A 373 -17.40 1.00 -17.68
N PRO A 374 -17.59 -0.14 -18.36
CA PRO A 374 -17.40 -1.46 -17.78
C PRO A 374 -15.90 -1.78 -17.63
N ALA A 375 -15.40 -1.68 -16.43
CA ALA A 375 -14.04 -2.08 -16.06
C ALA A 375 -14.09 -2.90 -14.78
N VAL A 376 -13.10 -3.75 -14.55
CA VAL A 376 -12.96 -4.52 -13.32
C VAL A 376 -11.81 -3.92 -12.49
N ILE A 377 -12.03 -3.77 -11.18
CA ILE A 377 -11.03 -3.36 -10.21
C ILE A 377 -10.91 -4.46 -9.14
N ASN A 378 -9.81 -5.18 -9.11
CA ASN A 378 -9.51 -6.12 -8.04
C ASN A 378 -8.83 -5.38 -6.88
N VAL A 379 -9.51 -5.31 -5.74
CA VAL A 379 -9.06 -4.62 -4.52
C VAL A 379 -8.40 -5.64 -3.61
N PHE A 380 -7.08 -5.79 -3.72
CA PHE A 380 -6.28 -6.80 -3.01
C PHE A 380 -5.98 -6.44 -1.56
N CYS A 381 -5.78 -7.45 -0.75
CA CYS A 381 -5.50 -7.34 0.69
C CYS A 381 -6.59 -6.55 1.45
N ALA A 382 -7.81 -6.62 0.96
CA ALA A 382 -8.99 -5.97 1.54
C ALA A 382 -9.57 -6.84 2.66
N SER A 383 -8.97 -6.79 3.84
CA SER A 383 -9.34 -7.62 5.00
C SER A 383 -8.56 -7.18 6.23
N LEU A 384 -9.02 -7.58 7.41
CA LEU A 384 -8.18 -7.51 8.62
C LEU A 384 -6.93 -8.41 8.54
N TYR A 385 -6.96 -9.43 7.66
CA TYR A 385 -5.83 -10.34 7.39
C TYR A 385 -4.90 -9.85 6.28
N GLY A 386 -5.06 -8.63 5.84
CA GLY A 386 -4.21 -7.98 4.84
C GLY A 386 -2.91 -7.44 5.42
N MET A 387 -2.52 -6.25 5.01
CA MET A 387 -1.40 -5.53 5.62
C MET A 387 -1.80 -5.03 7.02
N ASN A 388 -0.88 -5.08 7.97
CA ASN A 388 -1.14 -4.74 9.37
C ASN A 388 -0.35 -3.54 9.89
N ASP A 389 0.32 -2.81 9.01
CA ASP A 389 1.00 -1.56 9.31
C ASP A 389 0.01 -0.38 9.32
N ILE A 390 0.19 0.59 10.21
CA ILE A 390 -0.70 1.74 10.38
C ILE A 390 -0.93 2.54 9.08
N THR A 391 0.06 2.56 8.20
CA THR A 391 0.00 3.28 6.92
C THR A 391 -0.60 2.46 5.79
N HIS A 392 -0.79 1.13 5.99
CA HIS A 392 -1.23 0.19 4.97
C HIS A 392 -2.47 -0.62 5.39
N ILE A 393 -3.32 -0.07 6.26
CA ILE A 393 -4.53 -0.75 6.73
C ILE A 393 -5.52 -0.98 5.57
N GLY A 394 -5.94 -2.22 5.37
CA GLY A 394 -6.72 -2.66 4.21
C GLY A 394 -8.22 -2.84 4.44
N PHE A 395 -8.81 -2.43 5.58
CA PHE A 395 -10.21 -2.71 5.90
C PHE A 395 -11.14 -1.48 5.93
N TYR A 396 -10.70 -0.34 5.36
CA TYR A 396 -11.53 0.86 5.17
C TYR A 396 -12.17 0.96 3.77
N ASP A 397 -11.93 0.00 2.91
CA ASP A 397 -12.44 -0.08 1.54
C ASP A 397 -13.97 -0.13 1.48
N ILE A 398 -14.62 -0.87 2.38
CA ILE A 398 -16.08 -1.03 2.40
C ILE A 398 -16.78 0.33 2.57
N PRO A 399 -16.56 1.11 3.65
CA PRO A 399 -17.22 2.41 3.79
C PRO A 399 -16.85 3.40 2.70
N MET A 400 -15.63 3.34 2.17
CA MET A 400 -15.16 4.25 1.14
C MET A 400 -15.81 4.00 -0.21
N LEU A 401 -15.80 2.76 -0.70
CA LEU A 401 -16.28 2.44 -2.05
C LEU A 401 -17.79 2.19 -2.12
N SER A 402 -18.40 1.71 -1.04
CA SER A 402 -19.80 1.28 -1.06
C SER A 402 -20.80 2.43 -1.20
N ASN A 403 -20.39 3.68 -1.08
CA ASN A 403 -21.23 4.85 -1.27
C ASN A 403 -21.12 5.49 -2.68
N ILE A 404 -20.26 4.95 -3.55
CA ILE A 404 -20.12 5.45 -4.92
C ILE A 404 -21.30 4.94 -5.77
N PRO A 405 -22.12 5.84 -6.35
CA PRO A 405 -23.23 5.43 -7.22
C PRO A 405 -22.73 4.68 -8.47
N ASN A 406 -23.52 3.72 -8.94
CA ASN A 406 -23.27 2.87 -10.12
C ASN A 406 -22.07 1.91 -10.00
N LEU A 407 -21.32 1.93 -8.91
CA LEU A 407 -20.30 0.92 -8.66
C LEU A 407 -20.95 -0.38 -8.19
N VAL A 408 -20.64 -1.49 -8.82
CA VAL A 408 -20.94 -2.83 -8.31
C VAL A 408 -19.73 -3.30 -7.52
N TYR A 409 -19.87 -3.45 -6.21
CA TYR A 409 -18.78 -3.91 -5.35
C TYR A 409 -19.10 -5.28 -4.77
N LEU A 410 -18.32 -6.30 -5.16
CA LEU A 410 -18.51 -7.70 -4.84
C LEU A 410 -17.53 -8.17 -3.77
N ALA A 411 -17.97 -9.10 -2.91
CA ALA A 411 -17.15 -9.71 -1.87
C ALA A 411 -17.28 -11.25 -1.93
N PRO A 412 -16.35 -11.94 -2.61
CA PRO A 412 -16.35 -13.40 -2.70
C PRO A 412 -15.97 -14.04 -1.36
N THR A 413 -16.47 -15.26 -1.13
CA THR A 413 -16.22 -16.05 0.08
C THR A 413 -15.03 -17.01 -0.06
N CYS A 414 -14.62 -17.29 -1.29
CA CYS A 414 -13.53 -18.21 -1.64
C CYS A 414 -13.00 -17.93 -3.04
N TRP A 415 -11.95 -18.66 -3.44
CA TRP A 415 -11.34 -18.53 -4.76
C TRP A 415 -12.32 -18.80 -5.91
N GLU A 416 -13.13 -19.84 -5.80
CA GLU A 416 -14.06 -20.26 -6.87
C GLU A 416 -15.12 -19.17 -7.12
N GLU A 417 -15.65 -18.55 -6.07
CA GLU A 417 -16.58 -17.42 -6.19
C GLU A 417 -15.89 -16.17 -6.74
N TYR A 418 -14.65 -15.86 -6.28
CA TYR A 418 -13.87 -14.76 -6.82
C TYR A 418 -13.62 -14.92 -8.32
N LYS A 419 -13.22 -16.12 -8.75
CA LYS A 419 -13.01 -16.41 -10.17
C LYS A 419 -14.31 -16.24 -10.98
N ALA A 420 -15.45 -16.70 -10.47
CA ALA A 420 -16.75 -16.54 -11.13
C ALA A 420 -17.14 -15.05 -11.22
N MET A 421 -17.00 -14.28 -10.15
CA MET A 421 -17.26 -12.83 -10.14
C MET A 421 -16.36 -12.09 -11.12
N MET A 422 -15.08 -12.44 -11.19
CA MET A 422 -14.11 -11.83 -12.12
C MET A 422 -14.44 -12.18 -13.57
N ALA A 423 -14.80 -13.44 -13.85
CA ALA A 423 -15.23 -13.88 -15.17
C ALA A 423 -16.47 -13.10 -15.64
N TRP A 424 -17.48 -12.97 -14.78
CA TRP A 424 -18.65 -12.17 -15.06
C TRP A 424 -18.30 -10.69 -15.28
N GLY A 425 -17.50 -10.10 -14.37
CA GLY A 425 -17.09 -8.71 -14.46
C GLY A 425 -16.37 -8.36 -15.77
N ILE A 426 -15.53 -9.28 -16.28
CA ILE A 426 -14.82 -9.14 -17.56
C ILE A 426 -15.78 -9.21 -18.76
N GLN A 427 -16.82 -10.04 -18.69
CA GLN A 427 -17.73 -10.30 -19.83
C GLN A 427 -18.91 -9.32 -19.91
N GLN A 428 -19.38 -8.82 -18.79
CA GLN A 428 -20.50 -7.87 -18.77
C GLN A 428 -20.09 -6.49 -19.34
N THR A 429 -21.06 -5.70 -19.80
CA THR A 429 -20.83 -4.43 -20.51
C THR A 429 -21.61 -3.26 -19.92
N SER A 430 -22.15 -3.40 -18.73
CA SER A 430 -23.14 -2.45 -18.18
C SER A 430 -22.63 -1.66 -16.97
N HIS A 431 -21.64 -2.19 -16.21
CA HIS A 431 -21.29 -1.64 -14.92
C HIS A 431 -19.77 -1.61 -14.70
N PRO A 432 -19.23 -0.57 -14.03
CA PRO A 432 -17.96 -0.70 -13.34
C PRO A 432 -18.10 -1.66 -12.17
N VAL A 433 -17.15 -2.59 -12.05
CA VAL A 433 -17.16 -3.66 -11.04
C VAL A 433 -15.88 -3.58 -10.20
N ALA A 434 -16.02 -3.50 -8.90
CA ALA A 434 -14.93 -3.76 -7.96
C ALA A 434 -15.13 -5.13 -7.29
N ILE A 435 -14.04 -5.85 -7.04
CA ILE A 435 -14.07 -7.15 -6.36
C ILE A 435 -13.10 -7.09 -5.19
N ARG A 436 -13.61 -7.37 -4.00
CA ARG A 436 -12.85 -7.36 -2.75
C ARG A 436 -12.09 -8.67 -2.59
N VAL A 437 -10.76 -8.60 -2.70
CA VAL A 437 -9.89 -9.77 -2.61
C VAL A 437 -9.21 -9.78 -1.24
N PRO A 438 -9.49 -10.76 -0.37
CA PRO A 438 -8.93 -10.77 0.97
C PRO A 438 -7.41 -10.99 0.95
N GLY A 439 -6.74 -10.57 2.00
CA GLY A 439 -5.37 -10.99 2.32
C GLY A 439 -5.37 -12.34 3.04
N GLY A 440 -4.17 -12.92 3.20
CA GLY A 440 -3.98 -14.19 3.90
C GLY A 440 -4.11 -15.42 3.00
N ALA A 441 -4.36 -16.57 3.61
CA ALA A 441 -4.44 -17.84 2.91
C ALA A 441 -5.67 -17.93 2.00
N VAL A 442 -5.52 -18.59 0.85
CA VAL A 442 -6.63 -18.85 -0.05
C VAL A 442 -7.63 -19.80 0.60
N THR A 443 -8.90 -19.46 0.48
CA THR A 443 -10.00 -20.32 0.91
C THR A 443 -10.64 -20.95 -0.31
N HIS A 444 -10.90 -22.25 -0.25
CA HIS A 444 -11.59 -23.02 -1.30
C HIS A 444 -12.94 -23.53 -0.84
N SER A 445 -13.82 -23.82 -1.80
CA SER A 445 -15.12 -24.42 -1.56
C SER A 445 -15.51 -25.32 -2.72
N ASP A 446 -16.11 -26.47 -2.41
CA ASP A 446 -16.75 -27.39 -3.38
C ASP A 446 -18.18 -26.97 -3.74
N GLU A 447 -18.66 -25.85 -3.19
CA GLU A 447 -20.00 -25.32 -3.50
C GLU A 447 -20.06 -24.83 -4.96
N LEU A 448 -21.22 -24.99 -5.59
CA LEU A 448 -21.47 -24.40 -6.90
C LEU A 448 -21.80 -22.91 -6.74
N PHE A 449 -21.08 -22.08 -7.46
CA PHE A 449 -21.29 -20.63 -7.50
C PHE A 449 -22.04 -20.24 -8.78
N ASP A 450 -22.76 -19.12 -8.67
CA ASP A 450 -23.44 -18.55 -9.83
C ASP A 450 -22.41 -18.01 -10.83
N GLU A 451 -22.70 -18.11 -12.11
CA GLU A 451 -21.85 -17.55 -13.18
C GLU A 451 -22.31 -16.16 -13.62
N ASP A 452 -23.55 -15.78 -13.26
CA ASP A 452 -24.17 -14.50 -13.58
C ASP A 452 -24.49 -13.70 -12.30
N TYR A 453 -23.99 -12.48 -12.24
CA TYR A 453 -24.20 -11.51 -11.16
C TYR A 453 -24.97 -10.28 -11.64
N SER A 454 -25.70 -10.35 -12.76
CA SER A 454 -26.45 -9.24 -13.35
C SER A 454 -27.70 -8.84 -12.56
N GLU A 455 -28.29 -9.77 -11.78
CA GLU A 455 -29.29 -9.43 -10.78
C GLU A 455 -28.64 -8.79 -9.56
N LEU A 456 -28.38 -7.47 -9.68
CA LEU A 456 -27.62 -6.74 -8.67
C LEU A 456 -28.24 -6.83 -7.29
N ASN A 457 -27.37 -6.90 -6.28
CA ASN A 457 -27.69 -6.94 -4.84
C ASN A 457 -28.46 -8.18 -4.37
N ARG A 458 -28.59 -9.22 -5.19
CA ARG A 458 -29.23 -10.48 -4.77
C ARG A 458 -28.33 -11.26 -3.83
N PHE A 459 -28.81 -11.54 -2.62
CA PHE A 459 -28.14 -12.36 -1.63
C PHE A 459 -28.35 -13.86 -1.93
N LYS A 460 -27.47 -14.71 -1.41
CA LYS A 460 -27.61 -16.17 -1.50
C LYS A 460 -27.83 -16.76 -0.10
N MET A 461 -29.04 -17.25 0.15
CA MET A 461 -29.31 -18.04 1.35
C MET A 461 -28.73 -19.43 1.15
N THR A 462 -27.69 -19.78 1.89
CA THR A 462 -26.98 -21.06 1.77
C THR A 462 -27.49 -22.09 2.77
N HIS A 463 -28.06 -21.63 3.89
CA HIS A 463 -28.76 -22.49 4.85
C HIS A 463 -30.01 -21.76 5.36
N LYS A 464 -31.14 -22.47 5.39
CA LYS A 464 -32.41 -21.93 5.90
C LYS A 464 -32.68 -22.48 7.29
N GLY A 465 -32.70 -21.61 8.26
CA GLY A 465 -33.05 -21.90 9.64
C GLY A 465 -34.16 -20.98 10.14
N SER A 466 -34.12 -20.60 11.42
CA SER A 466 -35.10 -19.72 12.06
C SER A 466 -34.51 -18.99 13.26
N LYS A 467 -35.24 -17.99 13.79
CA LYS A 467 -34.92 -17.14 14.93
C LYS A 467 -33.74 -16.20 14.72
N VAL A 468 -32.62 -16.68 14.21
CA VAL A 468 -31.41 -15.89 13.96
C VAL A 468 -30.99 -16.06 12.50
N ALA A 469 -30.77 -14.95 11.81
CA ALA A 469 -30.14 -14.95 10.49
C ALA A 469 -28.71 -14.37 10.60
N ILE A 470 -27.74 -15.02 9.98
CA ILE A 470 -26.35 -14.60 9.90
C ILE A 470 -26.07 -14.15 8.47
N VAL A 471 -25.78 -12.88 8.29
CA VAL A 471 -25.36 -12.29 7.00
C VAL A 471 -23.86 -12.07 7.09
N ALA A 472 -23.08 -12.97 6.49
CA ALA A 472 -21.64 -13.00 6.61
C ALA A 472 -20.97 -12.61 5.27
N LEU A 473 -20.28 -11.47 5.27
CA LEU A 473 -19.71 -10.85 4.08
C LEU A 473 -18.32 -11.41 3.76
N GLY A 474 -18.13 -11.82 2.51
CA GLY A 474 -16.81 -12.13 1.95
C GLY A 474 -16.03 -13.15 2.78
N ALA A 475 -14.79 -12.84 3.14
CA ALA A 475 -13.92 -13.74 3.91
C ALA A 475 -14.51 -14.15 5.28
N PHE A 476 -15.42 -13.35 5.86
CA PHE A 476 -16.09 -13.70 7.11
C PHE A 476 -17.26 -14.70 6.97
N TYR A 477 -17.51 -15.16 5.75
CA TYR A 477 -18.48 -16.26 5.55
C TYR A 477 -18.06 -17.54 6.28
N GLY A 478 -16.77 -17.83 6.33
CA GLY A 478 -16.23 -18.94 7.15
C GLY A 478 -16.50 -18.76 8.65
N LEU A 479 -16.36 -17.55 9.17
CA LEU A 479 -16.74 -17.20 10.55
C LEU A 479 -18.25 -17.37 10.76
N GLY A 480 -19.07 -16.99 9.78
CA GLY A 480 -20.52 -17.20 9.81
C GLY A 480 -20.91 -18.66 9.94
N LYS A 481 -20.24 -19.56 9.22
CA LYS A 481 -20.43 -21.04 9.36
C LYS A 481 -20.10 -21.52 10.78
N GLN A 482 -19.00 -21.03 11.38
CA GLN A 482 -18.60 -21.39 12.75
C GLN A 482 -19.61 -20.88 13.78
N VAL A 483 -20.07 -19.64 13.66
CA VAL A 483 -21.10 -19.06 14.54
C VAL A 483 -22.41 -19.83 14.45
N ALA A 484 -22.86 -20.19 13.23
CA ALA A 484 -24.07 -21.00 13.04
C ALA A 484 -23.97 -22.37 13.70
N ALA A 485 -22.84 -23.07 13.55
CA ALA A 485 -22.57 -24.35 14.20
C ALA A 485 -22.60 -24.23 15.72
N LEU A 486 -21.96 -23.21 16.26
CA LEU A 486 -21.88 -22.99 17.71
C LEU A 486 -23.22 -22.58 18.33
N LEU A 487 -24.04 -21.79 17.62
CA LEU A 487 -25.43 -21.48 18.01
C LEU A 487 -26.30 -22.74 18.08
N LYS A 488 -26.13 -23.65 17.12
CA LYS A 488 -26.86 -24.93 17.12
C LYS A 488 -26.45 -25.83 18.31
N GLU A 489 -25.14 -25.92 18.55
CA GLU A 489 -24.59 -26.73 19.63
C GLU A 489 -24.95 -26.19 21.02
N GLN A 490 -24.70 -24.88 21.26
CA GLN A 490 -24.84 -24.31 22.61
C GLN A 490 -26.24 -23.84 22.97
N LYS A 491 -27.02 -23.35 21.97
CA LYS A 491 -28.33 -22.73 22.18
C LYS A 491 -29.48 -23.45 21.48
N GLY A 492 -29.21 -24.52 20.73
CA GLY A 492 -30.23 -25.25 19.97
C GLY A 492 -30.88 -24.41 18.85
N ILE A 493 -30.22 -23.37 18.40
CA ILE A 493 -30.70 -22.45 17.35
C ILE A 493 -30.13 -22.89 16.01
N ASP A 494 -30.98 -23.35 15.10
CA ASP A 494 -30.63 -23.60 13.70
C ASP A 494 -30.74 -22.27 12.94
N ALA A 495 -29.62 -21.54 12.85
CA ALA A 495 -29.59 -20.19 12.28
C ALA A 495 -29.58 -20.22 10.75
N THR A 496 -30.28 -19.27 10.12
CA THR A 496 -30.18 -19.05 8.67
C THR A 496 -28.78 -18.46 8.36
N LEU A 497 -28.12 -18.94 7.29
CA LEU A 497 -26.86 -18.43 6.81
C LEU A 497 -27.00 -17.84 5.41
N ILE A 498 -26.51 -16.62 5.24
CA ILE A 498 -26.64 -15.82 4.02
C ILE A 498 -25.27 -15.28 3.61
N ASN A 499 -24.92 -15.51 2.33
CA ASN A 499 -23.83 -14.84 1.63
C ASN A 499 -24.40 -13.62 0.89
N PRO A 500 -24.11 -12.38 1.29
CA PRO A 500 -24.66 -11.19 0.63
C PRO A 500 -24.04 -10.91 -0.74
N ARG A 501 -22.82 -11.37 -1.02
CA ARG A 501 -22.08 -11.21 -2.29
C ARG A 501 -21.78 -9.77 -2.70
N TYR A 502 -22.72 -8.84 -2.46
CA TYR A 502 -22.64 -7.42 -2.84
C TYR A 502 -22.47 -6.54 -1.60
N ILE A 503 -21.61 -5.53 -1.73
CA ILE A 503 -21.35 -4.53 -0.68
C ILE A 503 -22.19 -3.26 -0.92
N THR A 504 -22.39 -2.88 -2.19
CA THR A 504 -23.00 -1.60 -2.57
C THR A 504 -24.50 -1.50 -2.32
N GLY A 505 -25.23 -2.61 -2.31
CA GLY A 505 -26.67 -2.59 -2.11
C GLY A 505 -27.18 -3.70 -1.20
N LEU A 506 -28.50 -3.76 -1.01
CA LEU A 506 -29.18 -4.74 -0.16
C LEU A 506 -30.21 -5.52 -0.97
N ASP A 507 -30.36 -6.80 -0.66
CA ASP A 507 -31.51 -7.61 -1.09
C ASP A 507 -32.69 -7.36 -0.14
N GLU A 508 -33.41 -6.26 -0.39
CA GLU A 508 -34.52 -5.82 0.47
C GLU A 508 -35.64 -6.88 0.52
N GLU A 509 -35.88 -7.63 -0.57
CA GLU A 509 -36.88 -8.70 -0.61
C GLU A 509 -36.52 -9.85 0.32
N MET A 510 -35.24 -10.30 0.29
CA MET A 510 -34.78 -11.33 1.21
C MET A 510 -34.79 -10.83 2.66
N LEU A 511 -34.29 -9.64 2.91
CA LEU A 511 -34.25 -9.05 4.26
C LEU A 511 -35.67 -8.89 4.82
N GLU A 512 -36.65 -8.45 4.02
CA GLU A 512 -38.04 -8.36 4.43
C GLU A 512 -38.62 -9.75 4.79
N SER A 513 -38.31 -10.76 3.98
CA SER A 513 -38.79 -12.14 4.20
C SER A 513 -38.31 -12.75 5.54
N LEU A 514 -37.14 -12.29 6.06
CA LEU A 514 -36.61 -12.78 7.34
C LEU A 514 -37.50 -12.39 8.53
N LYS A 515 -38.25 -11.29 8.46
CA LYS A 515 -39.15 -10.84 9.53
C LYS A 515 -40.21 -11.88 9.92
N ALA A 516 -40.56 -12.79 9.01
CA ALA A 516 -41.57 -13.79 9.27
C ALA A 516 -41.17 -14.86 10.31
N ASN A 517 -39.88 -15.20 10.40
CA ASN A 517 -39.39 -16.33 11.20
C ASN A 517 -38.08 -16.04 11.97
N HIS A 518 -37.62 -14.79 11.98
CA HIS A 518 -36.40 -14.38 12.67
C HIS A 518 -36.66 -13.21 13.61
N GLU A 519 -35.97 -13.18 14.71
CA GLU A 519 -36.02 -12.14 15.74
C GLU A 519 -34.74 -11.29 15.73
N LYS A 520 -33.65 -11.86 15.17
CA LYS A 520 -32.32 -11.24 15.14
C LYS A 520 -31.65 -11.45 13.78
N VAL A 521 -30.93 -10.41 13.33
CA VAL A 521 -29.99 -10.48 12.24
C VAL A 521 -28.58 -10.16 12.79
N ILE A 522 -27.63 -11.04 12.52
CA ILE A 522 -26.20 -10.83 12.81
C ILE A 522 -25.52 -10.50 11.50
N THR A 523 -24.75 -9.40 11.44
CA THR A 523 -23.90 -9.10 10.30
C THR A 523 -22.45 -9.29 10.69
N LEU A 524 -21.68 -9.95 9.82
CA LEU A 524 -20.25 -10.19 9.99
C LEU A 524 -19.50 -9.60 8.79
N GLU A 525 -18.59 -8.67 9.05
CA GLU A 525 -17.72 -8.06 8.05
C GLU A 525 -16.28 -7.92 8.56
N ASP A 526 -15.31 -8.24 7.71
CA ASP A 526 -13.88 -8.07 7.99
C ASP A 526 -13.37 -6.68 7.57
N GLY A 527 -14.24 -5.69 7.66
CA GLY A 527 -14.04 -4.29 7.38
C GLY A 527 -14.37 -3.40 8.57
N ALA A 528 -14.21 -2.09 8.39
CA ALA A 528 -14.57 -1.11 9.41
C ALA A 528 -16.10 -1.12 9.66
N LEU A 529 -16.48 -1.17 10.95
CA LEU A 529 -17.87 -1.23 11.36
C LEU A 529 -18.62 0.05 11.03
N GLU A 530 -18.01 1.22 11.35
CA GLU A 530 -18.60 2.53 11.06
C GLU A 530 -18.63 2.80 9.55
N GLY A 531 -19.81 3.06 9.03
CA GLY A 531 -20.08 3.20 7.60
C GLY A 531 -20.04 1.87 6.83
N GLY A 532 -19.92 0.74 7.54
CA GLY A 532 -19.79 -0.58 6.99
C GLY A 532 -21.08 -1.19 6.44
N PHE A 533 -20.97 -2.43 6.00
CA PHE A 533 -22.08 -3.19 5.44
C PHE A 533 -23.17 -3.48 6.47
N GLY A 534 -22.78 -3.82 7.71
CA GLY A 534 -23.72 -4.13 8.80
C GLY A 534 -24.62 -2.95 9.16
N GLU A 535 -24.11 -1.71 9.13
CA GLU A 535 -24.91 -0.51 9.39
C GLU A 535 -25.99 -0.27 8.33
N LYS A 536 -25.77 -0.66 7.08
CA LYS A 536 -26.82 -0.61 6.03
C LYS A 536 -27.98 -1.52 6.36
N ILE A 537 -27.69 -2.74 6.83
CA ILE A 537 -28.72 -3.71 7.26
C ILE A 537 -29.42 -3.22 8.54
N ALA A 538 -28.67 -2.68 9.50
CA ALA A 538 -29.26 -2.09 10.72
C ALA A 538 -30.22 -0.93 10.37
N ARG A 539 -29.84 -0.07 9.43
CA ARG A 539 -30.70 0.99 8.92
C ARG A 539 -31.99 0.45 8.26
N PHE A 540 -31.86 -0.62 7.46
CA PHE A 540 -33.04 -1.27 6.83
C PHE A 540 -34.06 -1.74 7.88
N TYR A 541 -33.60 -2.29 9.00
CA TYR A 541 -34.48 -2.79 10.07
C TYR A 541 -34.86 -1.73 11.11
N GLY A 542 -34.37 -0.50 11.00
CA GLY A 542 -34.52 0.55 12.03
C GLY A 542 -35.96 0.84 12.47
N ASP A 543 -36.93 0.69 11.55
CA ASP A 543 -38.37 0.90 11.81
C ASP A 543 -39.12 -0.43 12.11
N SER A 544 -38.41 -1.49 12.50
CA SER A 544 -38.98 -2.80 12.77
C SER A 544 -38.55 -3.37 14.12
N ASP A 545 -39.24 -4.42 14.59
CA ASP A 545 -38.87 -5.16 15.81
C ASP A 545 -37.64 -6.07 15.63
N MET A 546 -37.09 -6.17 14.43
CA MET A 546 -35.91 -6.99 14.13
C MET A 546 -34.68 -6.41 14.83
N LYS A 547 -34.04 -7.18 15.70
CA LYS A 547 -32.78 -6.81 16.35
C LYS A 547 -31.61 -7.07 15.41
N THR A 548 -30.80 -6.06 15.13
CA THR A 548 -29.57 -6.21 14.34
C THR A 548 -28.36 -6.11 15.26
N LEU A 549 -27.47 -7.09 15.15
CA LEU A 549 -26.16 -7.11 15.83
C LEU A 549 -25.07 -7.05 14.75
N CYS A 550 -24.36 -5.93 14.70
CA CYS A 550 -23.30 -5.71 13.73
C CYS A 550 -21.93 -6.03 14.36
N PHE A 551 -21.12 -6.81 13.65
CA PHE A 551 -19.77 -7.19 14.03
C PHE A 551 -18.80 -6.85 12.89
N GLY A 552 -17.78 -6.08 13.21
CA GLY A 552 -16.73 -5.60 12.33
C GLY A 552 -15.62 -4.93 13.14
N ILE A 553 -14.63 -4.37 12.47
CA ILE A 553 -13.49 -3.70 13.10
C ILE A 553 -13.94 -2.30 13.56
N LYS A 554 -13.77 -1.98 14.84
CA LYS A 554 -14.00 -0.64 15.37
C LYS A 554 -13.07 0.37 14.69
N LYS A 555 -13.55 1.58 14.46
CA LYS A 555 -12.77 2.65 13.87
C LYS A 555 -11.53 2.96 14.72
N GLY A 556 -10.34 2.90 14.10
CA GLY A 556 -9.08 3.16 14.78
C GLY A 556 -7.90 3.12 13.83
N LEU A 557 -6.76 3.61 14.30
CA LEU A 557 -5.47 3.46 13.66
C LEU A 557 -4.72 2.33 14.37
N TYR A 558 -4.48 1.25 13.68
CA TYR A 558 -3.86 0.04 14.22
C TYR A 558 -2.48 -0.12 13.60
N ASP A 559 -1.46 -0.36 14.42
CA ASP A 559 -0.09 -0.53 13.95
C ASP A 559 0.46 -1.90 14.33
N ARG A 560 1.00 -2.62 13.34
CA ARG A 560 1.69 -3.92 13.51
C ARG A 560 0.91 -4.89 14.41
N TYR A 561 -0.40 -4.94 14.18
CA TYR A 561 -1.30 -5.76 15.02
C TYR A 561 -1.17 -7.25 14.70
N ASP A 562 -1.36 -8.06 15.73
CA ASP A 562 -1.65 -9.48 15.57
C ASP A 562 -3.11 -9.68 15.16
N TYR A 563 -3.35 -10.42 14.08
CA TYR A 563 -4.68 -10.59 13.50
C TYR A 563 -5.67 -11.25 14.45
N GLN A 564 -5.22 -12.26 15.22
CA GLN A 564 -6.09 -12.98 16.14
C GLN A 564 -6.43 -12.10 17.35
N GLN A 565 -5.45 -11.37 17.85
CA GLN A 565 -5.66 -10.44 18.95
C GLN A 565 -6.60 -9.30 18.54
N LEU A 566 -6.42 -8.72 17.36
CA LEU A 566 -7.32 -7.67 16.84
C LEU A 566 -8.75 -8.20 16.68
N ALA A 567 -8.93 -9.40 16.14
CA ALA A 567 -10.24 -10.02 16.02
C ALA A 567 -10.89 -10.20 17.41
N LYS A 568 -10.12 -10.67 18.39
CA LYS A 568 -10.59 -10.87 19.78
C LYS A 568 -10.97 -9.55 20.46
N ASP A 569 -10.17 -8.49 20.27
CA ASP A 569 -10.41 -7.16 20.85
C ASP A 569 -11.64 -6.48 20.24
N ASN A 570 -12.00 -6.87 19.01
CA ASN A 570 -13.20 -6.42 18.32
C ASN A 570 -14.40 -7.37 18.45
N GLU A 571 -14.34 -8.34 19.37
CA GLU A 571 -15.42 -9.32 19.63
C GLU A 571 -15.77 -10.19 18.40
N LEU A 572 -14.78 -10.52 17.59
CA LEU A 572 -14.95 -11.24 16.32
C LEU A 572 -14.60 -12.74 16.42
N THR A 573 -14.58 -13.32 17.63
CA THR A 573 -14.49 -14.78 17.75
C THR A 573 -15.89 -15.41 17.78
N PRO A 574 -16.05 -16.68 17.33
CA PRO A 574 -17.34 -17.37 17.35
C PRO A 574 -18.01 -17.35 18.73
N GLU A 575 -17.23 -17.57 19.79
CA GLU A 575 -17.71 -17.63 21.19
C GLU A 575 -18.21 -16.26 21.65
N GLN A 576 -17.47 -15.18 21.34
CA GLN A 576 -17.87 -13.82 21.70
C GLN A 576 -19.15 -13.40 20.97
N ILE A 577 -19.27 -13.73 19.68
CA ILE A 577 -20.46 -13.46 18.89
C ILE A 577 -21.66 -14.20 19.45
N VAL A 578 -21.53 -15.53 19.70
CA VAL A 578 -22.62 -16.36 20.24
C VAL A 578 -23.03 -15.90 21.63
N ALA A 579 -22.10 -15.42 22.46
CA ALA A 579 -22.43 -14.90 23.80
C ALA A 579 -23.37 -13.67 23.76
N ARG A 580 -23.38 -12.90 22.66
CA ARG A 580 -24.24 -11.72 22.46
C ARG A 580 -25.62 -12.05 21.84
N VAL A 581 -25.81 -13.24 21.32
CA VAL A 581 -27.05 -13.71 20.71
C VAL A 581 -27.99 -14.31 21.74
#